data_6580c43ac2dec77ee7ccefd3eeef555d
#
_entry.id   6580c43ac2dec77ee7ccefd3eeef555d
#
_cell.length_a   1.000
_cell.length_b   1.000
_cell.length_c   1.000
_cell.angle_alpha   90.00
_cell.angle_beta   90.00
_cell.angle_gamma   90.00
#
_symmetry.space_group_name_H-M   'P 1'
#
loop_
_entity.id
_entity.type
_entity.pdbx_description
1 polymer ?
#
loop_
_entity_poly.entity_id
_entity_poly.type
_entity_poly.pdbx_seq_one_letter_code
_entity_poly.pdbx_strand_id
1 'polypeptide(L)'
;MTTTLHGRQEVVIQAPELRGAALELGRCRDLECLLDGPAGTGKSYGALFKVNMMLTLYPGSKWLLARKTNTALAGSAVATYRELLHPSENVRFFGGNKIKPAAFEYPNGSQLIVNGLDKPDKVKSWEFDGAMINECSECSLEDIEFVRSRLRHGKGPYHQLIMDTNPDAPTHWLNVRCNEGITTRLLSRHEDNPRLYDTKTNDWTQEGRRYIFEVLGGLTGVRLARLRYGVWAASEGSVYQDSWDRNRNVIDRFPLPATWERYLCIDFGFVNPFVCGWWARDPDGRLICYREIYLTQKLVEDHAKDIKRLSRWGQDGGDPLPREIICDHDAEGRQTLERHLGLITRPAYKAVSEGIQAVAAVLKPAGDGRPRLMYFRDALVERDRDLAARKKPTCTVEEYDTYIWRQGPNVTVKDEPNKEDDHGMDMSRYIVARFSLRPTDVRYSSRIY
;
A
#
# COMPACT_ATOMS: atom_id res chain seq x y z
N MET A 1 26.24 14.07 24.90
CA MET A 1 25.98 15.52 25.06
C MET A 1 25.36 15.72 26.42
N THR A 2 25.99 16.49 27.26
CA THR A 2 25.45 16.89 28.56
C THR A 2 24.66 18.17 28.31
N THR A 3 23.34 18.14 28.50
CA THR A 3 22.48 19.31 28.32
C THR A 3 21.95 19.73 29.68
N THR A 4 22.33 20.92 30.12
CA THR A 4 21.85 21.53 31.38
C THR A 4 20.48 22.13 31.09
N LEU A 5 19.42 21.53 31.58
CA LEU A 5 18.06 22.06 31.54
C LEU A 5 17.69 22.67 32.88
N HIS A 6 17.46 24.00 32.88
CA HIS A 6 16.90 24.84 33.94
C HIS A 6 16.90 24.26 35.35
N GLY A 7 18.00 24.44 36.05
CA GLY A 7 18.06 24.43 37.51
C GLY A 7 17.80 23.11 38.21
N ARG A 8 18.83 22.31 38.43
CA ARG A 8 19.02 21.34 39.50
C ARG A 8 19.08 19.85 39.23
N GLN A 9 18.94 19.34 38.04
CA GLN A 9 19.37 17.95 37.74
C GLN A 9 20.01 17.88 36.36
N GLU A 10 21.24 17.42 36.33
CA GLU A 10 21.94 17.09 35.10
C GLU A 10 21.36 15.77 34.59
N VAL A 11 20.59 15.79 33.51
CA VAL A 11 20.09 14.58 32.84
C VAL A 11 21.11 14.19 31.81
N VAL A 12 21.78 13.09 32.01
CA VAL A 12 22.74 12.54 31.04
C VAL A 12 21.97 11.61 30.09
N ILE A 13 21.75 12.09 28.86
CA ILE A 13 21.26 11.22 27.77
C ILE A 13 22.51 10.59 27.14
N GLN A 14 22.67 9.31 27.31
CA GLN A 14 23.71 8.56 26.62
C GLN A 14 23.29 8.40 25.16
N ALA A 15 23.82 9.25 24.27
CA ALA A 15 23.53 9.18 22.86
C ALA A 15 24.10 7.88 22.27
N PRO A 16 23.29 7.01 21.69
CA PRO A 16 23.78 5.86 20.95
C PRO A 16 24.51 6.32 19.69
N GLU A 17 25.32 5.45 19.14
CA GLU A 17 25.89 5.67 17.81
C GLU A 17 24.80 5.50 16.76
N LEU A 18 24.26 6.61 16.25
CA LEU A 18 23.27 6.62 15.16
C LEU A 18 23.99 6.76 13.82
N ARG A 19 23.58 5.95 12.85
CA ARG A 19 24.11 5.93 11.49
C ARG A 19 22.97 5.96 10.47
N GLY A 20 23.29 6.32 9.20
CA GLY A 20 22.36 6.28 8.07
C GLY A 20 21.00 6.91 8.39
N ALA A 21 19.94 6.20 8.08
CA ALA A 21 18.56 6.69 8.23
C ALA A 21 18.22 7.16 9.66
N ALA A 22 18.75 6.52 10.71
CA ALA A 22 18.51 6.94 12.09
C ALA A 22 19.18 8.30 12.40
N LEU A 23 20.37 8.55 11.87
CA LEU A 23 21.07 9.83 11.98
C LEU A 23 20.37 10.92 11.16
N GLU A 24 19.96 10.61 9.94
CA GLU A 24 19.18 11.50 9.06
C GLU A 24 17.85 11.89 9.71
N LEU A 25 17.14 10.92 10.30
CA LEU A 25 15.93 11.20 11.06
C LEU A 25 16.17 12.21 12.19
N GLY A 26 17.31 12.14 12.89
CA GLY A 26 17.68 13.10 13.92
C GLY A 26 17.68 14.56 13.43
N ARG A 27 17.97 14.78 12.15
CA ARG A 27 18.01 16.09 11.48
C ARG A 27 16.71 16.43 10.76
N CYS A 28 15.94 15.43 10.33
CA CYS A 28 14.69 15.59 9.58
C CYS A 28 13.62 16.28 10.43
N ARG A 29 12.92 17.26 9.85
CA ARG A 29 11.81 17.99 10.46
C ARG A 29 10.55 17.94 9.63
N ASP A 30 10.53 17.14 8.57
CA ASP A 30 9.39 16.96 7.73
C ASP A 30 8.23 16.36 8.52
N LEU A 31 7.01 16.74 8.17
CA LEU A 31 5.80 16.34 8.90
C LEU A 31 5.64 14.82 8.93
N GLU A 32 5.94 14.13 7.83
CA GLU A 32 5.87 12.69 7.71
C GLU A 32 7.22 12.11 7.27
N CYS A 33 7.79 11.23 8.09
CA CYS A 33 9.05 10.54 7.80
C CYS A 33 8.87 9.03 7.96
N LEU A 34 9.37 8.27 6.99
CA LEU A 34 9.43 6.82 7.02
C LEU A 34 10.86 6.33 7.07
N LEU A 35 11.20 5.58 8.11
CA LEU A 35 12.39 4.74 8.13
C LEU A 35 12.05 3.42 7.43
N ASP A 36 12.56 3.27 6.22
CA ASP A 36 12.29 2.15 5.31
C ASP A 36 13.54 1.31 5.11
N GLY A 37 13.41 0.00 5.07
CA GLY A 37 14.54 -0.88 4.79
C GLY A 37 14.42 -2.26 5.42
N PRO A 38 15.46 -3.11 5.25
CA PRO A 38 15.44 -4.50 5.68
C PRO A 38 15.30 -4.66 7.20
N ALA A 39 15.07 -5.90 7.64
CA ALA A 39 14.94 -6.22 9.06
C ALA A 39 16.28 -6.05 9.81
N GLY A 40 16.23 -5.66 11.08
CA GLY A 40 17.41 -5.62 11.94
C GLY A 40 18.36 -4.43 11.72
N THR A 41 17.96 -3.40 10.96
CA THR A 41 18.80 -2.22 10.67
C THR A 41 18.85 -1.17 11.78
N GLY A 42 18.07 -1.34 12.86
CA GLY A 42 18.00 -0.38 13.96
C GLY A 42 16.99 0.76 13.77
N LYS A 43 16.10 0.68 12.78
CA LYS A 43 15.06 1.69 12.47
C LYS A 43 14.26 2.10 13.70
N SER A 44 13.60 1.14 14.34
CA SER A 44 12.75 1.39 15.51
C SER A 44 13.52 1.99 16.67
N TYR A 45 14.76 1.53 16.90
CA TYR A 45 15.62 2.07 17.95
C TYR A 45 15.97 3.55 17.70
N GLY A 46 16.37 3.89 16.48
CA GLY A 46 16.67 5.28 16.10
C GLY A 46 15.46 6.21 16.20
N ALA A 47 14.28 5.72 15.77
CA ALA A 47 13.01 6.44 15.87
C ALA A 47 12.63 6.71 17.35
N LEU A 48 12.68 5.67 18.17
CA LEU A 48 12.38 5.77 19.60
C LEU A 48 13.37 6.66 20.36
N PHE A 49 14.65 6.63 19.97
CA PHE A 49 15.64 7.53 20.54
C PHE A 49 15.32 9.00 20.23
N LYS A 50 14.92 9.33 18.99
CA LYS A 50 14.45 10.68 18.66
C LYS A 50 13.25 11.09 19.49
N VAL A 51 12.26 10.20 19.67
CA VAL A 51 11.10 10.45 20.52
C VAL A 51 11.52 10.76 21.95
N ASN A 52 12.45 9.98 22.53
CA ASN A 52 12.99 10.22 23.86
C ASN A 52 13.64 11.61 23.97
N MET A 53 14.47 11.97 22.99
CA MET A 53 15.09 13.30 22.93
C MET A 53 14.04 14.41 22.92
N MET A 54 13.00 14.29 22.11
CA MET A 54 11.94 15.29 22.02
C MET A 54 11.20 15.46 23.35
N LEU A 55 10.88 14.35 24.03
CA LEU A 55 10.20 14.36 25.33
C LEU A 55 11.06 14.94 26.46
N THR A 56 12.37 14.72 26.41
CA THR A 56 13.31 15.24 27.40
C THR A 56 13.60 16.73 27.20
N LEU A 57 13.81 17.16 25.94
CA LEU A 57 14.19 18.53 25.59
C LEU A 57 13.03 19.52 25.66
N TYR A 58 11.77 19.07 25.46
CA TYR A 58 10.60 19.96 25.39
C TYR A 58 9.60 19.64 26.51
N PRO A 59 9.69 20.32 27.66
CA PRO A 59 8.86 20.06 28.82
C PRO A 59 7.35 20.14 28.50
N GLY A 60 6.59 19.17 28.99
CA GLY A 60 5.15 19.07 28.79
C GLY A 60 4.75 18.59 27.39
N SER A 61 5.70 18.16 26.55
CA SER A 61 5.38 17.61 25.23
C SER A 61 4.69 16.25 25.32
N LYS A 62 3.84 15.95 24.32
CA LYS A 62 3.09 14.69 24.25
C LYS A 62 3.35 14.00 22.92
N TRP A 63 3.75 12.75 23.02
CA TRP A 63 3.97 11.90 21.85
C TRP A 63 3.11 10.63 21.96
N LEU A 64 2.70 10.11 20.80
CA LEU A 64 2.03 8.83 20.68
C LEU A 64 3.04 7.78 20.19
N LEU A 65 3.12 6.65 20.87
CA LEU A 65 3.75 5.43 20.37
C LEU A 65 2.65 4.44 20.03
N ALA A 66 2.52 4.08 18.76
CA ALA A 66 1.47 3.21 18.30
C ALA A 66 1.95 2.10 17.36
N ARG A 67 1.15 1.06 17.27
CA ARG A 67 1.17 0.00 16.27
C ARG A 67 -0.26 -0.38 15.95
N LYS A 68 -0.50 -1.24 14.96
CA LYS A 68 -1.88 -1.66 14.62
C LYS A 68 -2.61 -2.21 15.85
N THR A 69 -1.97 -3.04 16.67
CA THR A 69 -2.58 -3.59 17.90
C THR A 69 -1.74 -3.35 19.16
N ASN A 70 -2.41 -3.16 20.30
CA ASN A 70 -1.73 -3.00 21.60
C ASN A 70 -0.89 -4.20 21.99
N THR A 71 -1.35 -5.42 21.71
CA THR A 71 -0.64 -6.66 22.06
C THR A 71 0.71 -6.74 21.37
N ALA A 72 0.76 -6.42 20.07
CA ALA A 72 2.00 -6.41 19.31
C ALA A 72 2.97 -5.30 19.77
N LEU A 73 2.42 -4.16 20.20
CA LEU A 73 3.20 -3.01 20.67
C LEU A 73 3.93 -3.31 22.00
N ALA A 74 3.28 -4.00 22.93
CA ALA A 74 3.83 -4.30 24.24
C ALA A 74 5.08 -5.19 24.18
N GLY A 75 5.11 -6.17 23.29
CA GLY A 75 6.23 -7.11 23.11
C GLY A 75 7.39 -6.60 22.27
N SER A 76 7.23 -5.44 21.59
CA SER A 76 8.23 -4.90 20.66
C SER A 76 8.71 -3.51 21.06
N ALA A 77 8.07 -2.45 20.54
CA ALA A 77 8.52 -1.08 20.70
C ALA A 77 8.55 -0.60 22.17
N VAL A 78 7.61 -1.06 23.02
CA VAL A 78 7.60 -0.72 24.43
C VAL A 78 8.80 -1.34 25.17
N ALA A 79 9.16 -2.58 24.86
CA ALA A 79 10.34 -3.23 25.43
C ALA A 79 11.62 -2.50 25.02
N THR A 80 11.78 -2.23 23.72
CA THR A 80 12.91 -1.46 23.18
C THR A 80 13.00 -0.06 23.82
N TYR A 81 11.86 0.60 24.00
CA TYR A 81 11.85 1.93 24.62
C TYR A 81 12.31 1.89 26.08
N ARG A 82 11.92 0.88 26.84
CA ARG A 82 12.41 0.70 28.23
C ARG A 82 13.91 0.48 28.30
N GLU A 83 14.47 -0.31 27.39
CA GLU A 83 15.90 -0.55 27.32
C GLU A 83 16.69 0.70 26.94
N LEU A 84 16.08 1.59 26.17
CA LEU A 84 16.68 2.85 25.73
C LEU A 84 16.79 3.88 26.87
N LEU A 85 15.86 3.86 27.84
CA LEU A 85 15.80 4.85 28.92
C LEU A 85 16.96 4.66 29.90
N HIS A 86 17.69 5.74 30.17
CA HIS A 86 18.72 5.73 31.23
C HIS A 86 18.06 5.94 32.61
N PRO A 87 18.51 5.23 33.67
CA PRO A 87 17.93 5.37 35.01
C PRO A 87 17.88 6.80 35.55
N SER A 88 18.86 7.66 35.20
CA SER A 88 18.89 9.06 35.61
C SER A 88 17.77 9.93 35.03
N GLU A 89 17.09 9.48 34.00
CA GLU A 89 15.95 10.18 33.41
C GLU A 89 14.70 10.12 34.30
N ASN A 90 14.66 9.21 35.27
CA ASN A 90 13.56 9.01 36.22
C ASN A 90 12.17 8.92 35.56
N VAL A 91 12.12 8.32 34.34
CA VAL A 91 10.88 8.11 33.60
C VAL A 91 10.09 6.96 34.23
N ARG A 92 8.81 7.20 34.51
CA ARG A 92 7.92 6.20 35.09
C ARG A 92 7.01 5.61 34.01
N PHE A 93 6.84 4.29 34.02
CA PHE A 93 5.85 3.65 33.16
C PHE A 93 4.57 3.38 33.92
N PHE A 94 3.47 3.96 33.47
CA PHE A 94 2.11 3.65 33.91
C PHE A 94 1.48 2.67 32.91
N GLY A 95 1.07 1.51 33.37
CA GLY A 95 0.53 0.43 32.52
C GLY A 95 -0.88 0.66 31.97
N GLY A 96 -1.51 1.78 32.33
CA GLY A 96 -2.87 2.12 31.92
C GLY A 96 -3.96 1.50 32.81
N ASN A 97 -5.15 2.08 32.70
CA ASN A 97 -6.37 1.55 33.32
C ASN A 97 -7.59 1.89 32.41
N LYS A 98 -8.82 1.73 32.94
CA LYS A 98 -10.05 2.03 32.17
C LYS A 98 -10.19 3.52 31.77
N ILE A 99 -9.55 4.43 32.54
CA ILE A 99 -9.68 5.88 32.40
C ILE A 99 -8.47 6.48 31.68
N LYS A 100 -7.26 6.03 32.04
CA LYS A 100 -6.01 6.53 31.47
C LYS A 100 -5.30 5.42 30.67
N PRO A 101 -4.75 5.74 29.47
CA PRO A 101 -3.96 4.80 28.70
C PRO A 101 -2.60 4.54 29.36
N ALA A 102 -1.90 3.53 28.84
CA ALA A 102 -0.51 3.32 29.19
C ALA A 102 0.34 4.50 28.72
N ALA A 103 1.32 4.90 29.53
CA ALA A 103 2.20 6.02 29.21
C ALA A 103 3.54 5.92 29.94
N PHE A 104 4.59 6.44 29.32
CA PHE A 104 5.83 6.83 30.00
C PHE A 104 5.70 8.29 30.43
N GLU A 105 5.87 8.55 31.71
CA GLU A 105 5.71 9.85 32.34
C GLU A 105 7.09 10.41 32.72
N TYR A 106 7.45 11.57 32.20
CA TYR A 106 8.70 12.24 32.41
C TYR A 106 8.64 13.24 33.57
N PRO A 107 9.74 13.47 34.33
CA PRO A 107 9.76 14.45 35.41
C PRO A 107 9.46 15.89 34.98
N ASN A 108 9.73 16.22 33.69
CA ASN A 108 9.45 17.53 33.11
C ASN A 108 7.98 17.71 32.66
N GLY A 109 7.11 16.74 32.96
CA GLY A 109 5.69 16.75 32.59
C GLY A 109 5.39 16.23 31.18
N SER A 110 6.40 15.83 30.42
CA SER A 110 6.21 15.20 29.09
C SER A 110 5.65 13.78 29.21
N GLN A 111 4.98 13.30 28.18
CA GLN A 111 4.35 11.98 28.16
C GLN A 111 4.52 11.29 26.80
N LEU A 112 4.95 10.02 26.82
CA LEU A 112 4.81 9.11 25.69
C LEU A 112 3.63 8.19 25.94
N ILE A 113 2.56 8.42 25.23
CA ILE A 113 1.31 7.66 25.32
C ILE A 113 1.42 6.44 24.43
N VAL A 114 1.02 5.28 24.96
CA VAL A 114 1.12 3.99 24.27
C VAL A 114 -0.28 3.48 23.96
N ASN A 115 -0.61 3.27 22.67
CA ASN A 115 -1.93 2.77 22.27
C ASN A 115 -1.90 2.04 20.93
N GLY A 116 -2.78 1.02 20.78
CA GLY A 116 -3.04 0.41 19.46
C GLY A 116 -3.99 1.26 18.65
N LEU A 117 -3.88 1.15 17.32
CA LEU A 117 -4.77 1.85 16.37
C LEU A 117 -6.00 1.02 15.97
N ASP A 118 -6.14 -0.20 16.50
CA ASP A 118 -7.32 -1.05 16.33
C ASP A 118 -8.60 -0.48 16.99
N LYS A 119 -8.44 0.46 17.92
CA LYS A 119 -9.53 1.15 18.61
C LYS A 119 -9.30 2.67 18.60
N PRO A 120 -9.51 3.34 17.47
CA PRO A 120 -9.20 4.77 17.31
C PRO A 120 -10.02 5.67 18.23
N ASP A 121 -11.18 5.22 18.72
CA ASP A 121 -12.03 6.01 19.62
C ASP A 121 -11.33 6.42 20.92
N LYS A 122 -10.37 5.64 21.39
CA LYS A 122 -9.64 5.96 22.62
C LYS A 122 -8.68 7.14 22.51
N VAL A 123 -8.25 7.48 21.30
CA VAL A 123 -7.31 8.59 21.05
C VAL A 123 -7.96 9.78 20.33
N LYS A 124 -9.27 9.72 20.05
CA LYS A 124 -10.00 10.78 19.32
C LYS A 124 -9.95 12.17 19.98
N SER A 125 -9.87 12.23 21.31
CA SER A 125 -9.87 13.50 22.07
C SER A 125 -8.47 14.03 22.40
N TRP A 126 -7.40 13.37 21.94
CA TRP A 126 -6.04 13.69 22.34
C TRP A 126 -5.31 14.49 21.28
N GLU A 127 -4.35 15.28 21.75
CA GLU A 127 -3.48 16.11 20.91
C GLU A 127 -2.04 15.77 21.21
N PHE A 128 -1.22 15.70 20.17
CA PHE A 128 0.19 15.31 20.25
C PHE A 128 1.08 16.34 19.55
N ASP A 129 2.32 16.43 20.00
CA ASP A 129 3.39 17.14 19.28
C ASP A 129 3.98 16.23 18.17
N GLY A 130 3.96 14.93 18.41
CA GLY A 130 4.40 13.96 17.43
C GLY A 130 3.86 12.57 17.70
N ALA A 131 4.08 11.68 16.75
CA ALA A 131 3.73 10.27 16.86
C ALA A 131 4.82 9.39 16.23
N MET A 132 5.02 8.21 16.82
CA MET A 132 5.83 7.12 16.26
C MET A 132 4.93 5.92 16.01
N ILE A 133 4.83 5.49 14.75
CA ILE A 133 4.06 4.31 14.34
C ILE A 133 5.03 3.19 13.99
N ASN A 134 5.09 2.20 14.86
CA ASN A 134 5.95 1.03 14.68
C ASN A 134 5.28 0.00 13.77
N GLU A 135 6.05 -0.58 12.83
CA GLU A 135 5.60 -1.52 11.81
C GLU A 135 4.38 -0.96 11.04
N CYS A 136 4.57 0.23 10.47
CA CYS A 136 3.50 1.02 9.86
C CYS A 136 2.81 0.33 8.69
N SER A 137 3.46 -0.63 8.02
CA SER A 137 2.82 -1.46 6.99
C SER A 137 1.62 -2.29 7.50
N GLU A 138 1.52 -2.51 8.80
CA GLU A 138 0.35 -3.15 9.40
C GLU A 138 -0.89 -2.23 9.48
N CYS A 139 -0.70 -0.92 9.34
CA CYS A 139 -1.75 0.10 9.47
C CYS A 139 -2.39 0.42 8.11
N SER A 140 -3.63 0.89 8.12
CA SER A 140 -4.26 1.48 6.94
C SER A 140 -3.86 2.96 6.77
N LEU A 141 -4.05 3.50 5.58
CA LEU A 141 -3.86 4.94 5.34
C LEU A 141 -4.76 5.78 6.27
N GLU A 142 -5.99 5.34 6.50
CA GLU A 142 -6.95 6.04 7.38
C GLU A 142 -6.48 6.10 8.83
N ASP A 143 -5.82 5.04 9.34
CA ASP A 143 -5.21 5.04 10.66
C ASP A 143 -4.18 6.18 10.78
N ILE A 144 -3.39 6.38 9.72
CA ILE A 144 -2.32 7.37 9.69
C ILE A 144 -2.86 8.79 9.51
N GLU A 145 -3.82 8.99 8.64
CA GLU A 145 -4.50 10.28 8.48
C GLU A 145 -5.21 10.69 9.77
N PHE A 146 -5.80 9.73 10.46
CA PHE A 146 -6.38 9.96 11.78
C PHE A 146 -5.32 10.44 12.78
N VAL A 147 -4.18 9.74 12.94
CA VAL A 147 -3.10 10.17 13.85
C VAL A 147 -2.57 11.54 13.43
N ARG A 148 -2.33 11.78 12.14
CA ARG A 148 -1.87 13.05 11.61
C ARG A 148 -2.78 14.20 11.99
N SER A 149 -4.11 14.01 11.97
CA SER A 149 -5.09 15.02 12.36
C SER A 149 -5.01 15.43 13.85
N ARG A 150 -4.31 14.65 14.68
CA ARG A 150 -4.11 14.88 16.12
C ARG A 150 -2.79 15.59 16.46
N LEU A 151 -1.95 15.86 15.46
CA LEU A 151 -0.68 16.55 15.63
C LEU A 151 -0.92 18.09 15.74
N ARG A 152 -1.28 18.56 16.93
CA ARG A 152 -1.62 19.98 17.18
C ARG A 152 -1.40 20.45 18.64
N HIS A 153 -0.60 19.71 19.46
CA HIS A 153 -0.43 20.02 20.89
C HIS A 153 0.38 21.31 21.14
N GLY A 154 1.42 21.59 20.34
CA GLY A 154 2.13 22.88 20.35
C GLY A 154 3.11 23.09 21.52
N LYS A 155 3.65 22.04 22.13
CA LYS A 155 4.75 22.11 23.11
C LYS A 155 6.12 21.78 22.48
N GLY A 156 6.11 21.05 21.39
CA GLY A 156 7.31 20.79 20.59
C GLY A 156 7.62 21.94 19.63
N PRO A 157 8.84 21.98 19.06
CA PRO A 157 9.25 23.02 18.09
C PRO A 157 8.62 22.81 16.71
N TYR A 158 8.10 21.63 16.43
CA TYR A 158 7.39 21.22 15.22
C TYR A 158 6.57 19.95 15.49
N HIS A 159 5.61 19.66 14.60
CA HIS A 159 4.88 18.42 14.63
C HIS A 159 5.52 17.39 13.70
N GLN A 160 5.56 16.12 14.11
CA GLN A 160 6.15 15.07 13.29
C GLN A 160 5.48 13.71 13.48
N LEU A 161 5.21 13.05 12.38
CA LEU A 161 4.82 11.65 12.30
C LEU A 161 6.01 10.83 11.82
N ILE A 162 6.56 10.02 12.70
CA ILE A 162 7.64 9.10 12.41
C ILE A 162 7.04 7.71 12.22
N MET A 163 7.41 7.05 11.16
CA MET A 163 6.98 5.69 10.85
C MET A 163 8.19 4.81 10.62
N ASP A 164 8.12 3.54 10.98
CA ASP A 164 9.09 2.53 10.54
C ASP A 164 8.38 1.33 9.93
N THR A 165 9.07 0.67 9.01
CA THR A 165 8.57 -0.58 8.41
C THR A 165 9.68 -1.38 7.73
N ASN A 166 9.41 -2.67 7.55
CA ASN A 166 10.06 -3.45 6.50
C ASN A 166 9.20 -3.34 5.22
N PRO A 167 9.79 -3.42 4.03
CA PRO A 167 9.05 -3.39 2.77
C PRO A 167 7.96 -4.44 2.67
N ASP A 168 6.90 -4.12 1.95
CA ASP A 168 5.77 -4.98 1.61
C ASP A 168 5.55 -4.98 0.08
N ALA A 169 4.32 -5.10 -0.41
CA ALA A 169 4.00 -5.03 -1.83
C ALA A 169 4.33 -3.65 -2.44
N PRO A 170 4.76 -3.58 -3.70
CA PRO A 170 5.08 -2.31 -4.38
C PRO A 170 3.91 -1.33 -4.39
N THR A 171 2.67 -1.84 -4.41
CA THR A 171 1.43 -1.05 -4.40
C THR A 171 0.97 -0.61 -3.02
N HIS A 172 1.66 -1.03 -1.97
CA HIS A 172 1.29 -0.63 -0.60
C HIS A 172 1.24 0.89 -0.49
N TRP A 173 0.17 1.44 0.13
CA TRP A 173 -0.08 2.88 0.22
C TRP A 173 1.12 3.69 0.73
N LEU A 174 1.89 3.13 1.66
CA LEU A 174 3.06 3.76 2.25
C LEU A 174 4.19 3.95 1.23
N ASN A 175 4.45 2.91 0.41
CA ASN A 175 5.42 2.98 -0.69
C ASN A 175 4.98 4.01 -1.75
N VAL A 176 3.69 4.04 -2.08
CA VAL A 176 3.10 4.98 -3.04
C VAL A 176 3.30 6.42 -2.55
N ARG A 177 2.94 6.73 -1.29
CA ARG A 177 3.12 8.08 -0.70
C ARG A 177 4.58 8.53 -0.69
N CYS A 178 5.52 7.62 -0.45
CA CYS A 178 6.95 7.94 -0.53
C CYS A 178 7.36 8.27 -1.96
N ASN A 179 6.90 7.51 -2.95
CA ASN A 179 7.22 7.74 -4.37
C ASN A 179 6.59 9.05 -4.90
N GLU A 180 5.45 9.46 -4.34
CA GLU A 180 4.78 10.73 -4.63
C GLU A 180 5.36 11.94 -3.87
N GLY A 181 6.35 11.71 -3.00
CA GLY A 181 6.98 12.77 -2.21
C GLY A 181 6.12 13.32 -1.07
N ILE A 182 5.01 12.66 -0.72
CA ILE A 182 4.13 13.05 0.39
C ILE A 182 4.75 12.68 1.73
N THR A 183 5.45 11.54 1.78
CA THR A 183 6.16 11.03 2.95
C THR A 183 7.65 10.98 2.63
N THR A 184 8.49 11.60 3.46
CA THR A 184 9.94 11.59 3.31
C THR A 184 10.48 10.21 3.66
N ARG A 185 11.10 9.53 2.69
CA ARG A 185 11.68 8.20 2.86
C ARG A 185 13.14 8.30 3.31
N LEU A 186 13.47 7.67 4.41
CA LEU A 186 14.83 7.51 4.94
C LEU A 186 15.22 6.04 4.83
N LEU A 187 16.10 5.72 3.90
CA LEU A 187 16.52 4.35 3.60
C LEU A 187 17.53 3.83 4.61
N SER A 188 17.16 2.81 5.34
CA SER A 188 18.01 2.14 6.34
C SER A 188 18.67 0.90 5.75
N ARG A 189 19.92 0.66 6.13
CA ARG A 189 20.74 -0.48 5.70
C ARG A 189 21.25 -1.26 6.89
N HIS A 190 21.64 -2.49 6.70
CA HIS A 190 22.20 -3.31 7.77
C HIS A 190 23.49 -2.70 8.35
N GLU A 191 24.28 -2.03 7.51
CA GLU A 191 25.52 -1.33 7.89
C GLU A 191 25.27 -0.14 8.83
N ASP A 192 24.02 0.36 8.88
CA ASP A 192 23.62 1.43 9.80
C ASP A 192 23.50 0.96 11.25
N ASN A 193 23.41 -0.35 11.48
CA ASN A 193 23.32 -0.93 12.81
C ASN A 193 24.71 -1.27 13.38
N PRO A 194 25.18 -0.55 14.42
CA PRO A 194 26.50 -0.78 15.01
C PRO A 194 26.69 -2.18 15.60
N ARG A 195 25.61 -2.88 15.94
CA ARG A 195 25.66 -4.27 16.41
C ARG A 195 26.00 -5.25 15.30
N LEU A 196 25.62 -4.92 14.06
CA LEU A 196 25.80 -5.81 12.91
C LEU A 196 27.06 -5.46 12.11
N TYR A 197 27.46 -4.18 12.06
CA TYR A 197 28.53 -3.72 11.21
C TYR A 197 29.48 -2.78 11.95
N ASP A 198 30.78 -3.10 11.92
CA ASP A 198 31.84 -2.29 12.51
C ASP A 198 32.49 -1.40 11.42
N THR A 199 32.29 -0.09 11.54
CA THR A 199 32.85 0.89 10.59
C THR A 199 34.37 1.07 10.74
N LYS A 200 34.98 0.65 11.87
CA LYS A 200 36.43 0.75 12.07
C LYS A 200 37.18 -0.31 11.28
N THR A 201 36.62 -1.51 11.27
CA THR A 201 37.17 -2.63 10.50
C THR A 201 36.58 -2.72 9.10
N ASN A 202 35.50 -1.96 8.82
CA ASN A 202 34.71 -1.98 7.59
C ASN A 202 34.20 -3.39 7.27
N ASP A 203 33.73 -4.10 8.29
CA ASP A 203 33.29 -5.51 8.16
C ASP A 203 32.16 -5.83 9.13
N TRP A 204 31.49 -6.96 8.86
CA TRP A 204 30.43 -7.46 9.72
C TRP A 204 30.97 -7.94 11.07
N THR A 205 30.27 -7.61 12.14
CA THR A 205 30.51 -8.22 13.46
C THR A 205 30.18 -9.73 13.41
N GLN A 206 30.52 -10.48 14.44
CA GLN A 206 30.12 -11.87 14.56
C GLN A 206 28.60 -12.01 14.56
N GLU A 207 27.88 -11.14 15.28
CA GLU A 207 26.42 -11.09 15.31
C GLU A 207 25.86 -10.75 13.90
N GLY A 208 26.48 -9.77 13.22
CA GLY A 208 26.12 -9.39 11.86
C GLY A 208 26.27 -10.51 10.86
N ARG A 209 27.39 -11.23 10.88
CA ARG A 209 27.62 -12.40 9.99
C ARG A 209 26.53 -13.46 10.21
N ARG A 210 26.28 -13.82 11.45
CA ARG A 210 25.25 -14.79 11.79
C ARG A 210 23.85 -14.32 11.32
N TYR A 211 23.48 -13.09 11.62
CA TYR A 211 22.15 -12.58 11.29
C TYR A 211 21.94 -12.45 9.78
N ILE A 212 22.90 -11.83 9.06
CA ILE A 212 22.75 -11.58 7.62
C ILE A 212 22.88 -12.85 6.79
N PHE A 213 23.84 -13.72 7.10
CA PHE A 213 24.16 -14.85 6.22
C PHE A 213 23.44 -16.14 6.64
N GLU A 214 23.23 -16.38 7.96
CA GLU A 214 22.56 -17.60 8.42
C GLU A 214 21.05 -17.37 8.60
N VAL A 215 20.62 -16.32 9.30
CA VAL A 215 19.20 -16.09 9.59
C VAL A 215 18.49 -15.54 8.36
N LEU A 216 18.89 -14.37 7.86
CA LEU A 216 18.26 -13.77 6.68
C LEU A 216 18.67 -14.46 5.37
N GLY A 217 19.86 -15.03 5.32
CA GLY A 217 20.35 -15.80 4.17
C GLY A 217 19.61 -17.11 3.93
N GLY A 218 18.97 -17.66 4.96
CA GLY A 218 18.09 -18.82 4.85
C GLY A 218 16.70 -18.53 4.30
N LEU A 219 16.33 -17.25 4.15
CA LEU A 219 15.07 -16.85 3.53
C LEU A 219 15.14 -17.03 2.01
N THR A 220 13.98 -17.24 1.39
CA THR A 220 13.84 -17.36 -0.05
C THR A 220 12.82 -16.36 -0.58
N GLY A 221 12.87 -16.07 -1.88
CA GLY A 221 11.89 -15.33 -2.65
C GLY A 221 11.55 -13.95 -2.11
N VAL A 222 10.28 -13.65 -2.02
CA VAL A 222 9.80 -12.32 -1.59
C VAL A 222 10.23 -11.98 -0.16
N ARG A 223 10.32 -12.98 0.73
CA ARG A 223 10.78 -12.74 2.10
C ARG A 223 12.25 -12.33 2.13
N LEU A 224 13.07 -12.96 1.32
CA LEU A 224 14.47 -12.60 1.14
C LEU A 224 14.59 -11.16 0.58
N ALA A 225 13.81 -10.85 -0.46
CA ALA A 225 13.79 -9.52 -1.08
C ALA A 225 13.41 -8.43 -0.06
N ARG A 226 12.34 -8.63 0.70
CA ARG A 226 11.82 -7.66 1.67
C ARG A 226 12.70 -7.54 2.91
N LEU A 227 13.02 -8.66 3.57
CA LEU A 227 13.63 -8.66 4.90
C LEU A 227 15.16 -8.56 4.87
N ARG A 228 15.81 -9.05 3.80
CA ARG A 228 17.27 -8.96 3.66
C ARG A 228 17.70 -7.80 2.77
N TYR A 229 17.02 -7.59 1.65
CA TYR A 229 17.45 -6.57 0.68
C TYR A 229 16.67 -5.26 0.78
N GLY A 230 15.60 -5.20 1.60
CA GLY A 230 14.82 -3.98 1.77
C GLY A 230 14.06 -3.55 0.51
N VAL A 231 13.67 -4.51 -0.32
CA VAL A 231 13.00 -4.27 -1.60
C VAL A 231 11.50 -4.43 -1.43
N TRP A 232 10.73 -3.44 -1.88
CA TRP A 232 9.28 -3.55 -2.03
C TRP A 232 8.99 -4.52 -3.17
N ALA A 233 8.60 -5.74 -2.84
CA ALA A 233 8.46 -6.83 -3.79
C ALA A 233 7.06 -7.45 -3.73
N ALA A 234 6.51 -7.82 -4.90
CA ALA A 234 5.26 -8.56 -4.99
C ALA A 234 5.41 -9.99 -4.44
N SER A 235 4.28 -10.61 -4.08
CA SER A 235 4.25 -11.98 -3.57
C SER A 235 4.82 -12.97 -4.58
N GLU A 236 5.54 -13.98 -4.10
CA GLU A 236 6.01 -15.09 -4.95
C GLU A 236 4.84 -15.84 -5.57
N GLY A 237 5.02 -16.27 -6.81
CA GLY A 237 4.00 -16.99 -7.55
C GLY A 237 2.91 -16.07 -8.12
N SER A 238 3.16 -14.76 -8.21
CA SER A 238 2.26 -13.87 -8.95
C SER A 238 2.10 -14.37 -10.39
N VAL A 239 0.85 -14.44 -10.85
CA VAL A 239 0.50 -14.92 -12.20
C VAL A 239 1.17 -14.09 -13.29
N TYR A 240 1.37 -12.80 -13.04
CA TYR A 240 1.95 -11.85 -14.00
C TYR A 240 3.35 -11.37 -13.62
N GLN A 241 4.08 -12.07 -12.75
CA GLN A 241 5.40 -11.68 -12.23
C GLN A 241 6.38 -11.23 -13.34
N ASP A 242 6.43 -11.97 -14.46
CA ASP A 242 7.37 -11.71 -15.56
C ASP A 242 6.85 -10.71 -16.61
N SER A 243 5.63 -10.22 -16.47
CA SER A 243 4.97 -9.37 -17.46
C SER A 243 4.48 -8.03 -16.92
N TRP A 244 4.05 -7.99 -15.66
CA TRP A 244 3.60 -6.79 -15.00
C TRP A 244 4.77 -5.95 -14.46
N ASP A 245 4.77 -4.67 -14.78
CA ASP A 245 5.67 -3.68 -14.19
C ASP A 245 4.86 -2.39 -13.98
N ARG A 246 4.62 -2.05 -12.73
CA ARG A 246 3.80 -0.89 -12.36
C ARG A 246 4.33 0.41 -12.98
N ASN A 247 5.65 0.60 -13.00
CA ASN A 247 6.25 1.82 -13.55
C ASN A 247 6.05 1.97 -15.06
N ARG A 248 5.79 0.86 -15.74
CA ARG A 248 5.58 0.81 -17.18
C ARG A 248 4.10 0.73 -17.54
N ASN A 249 3.31 -0.04 -16.78
CA ASN A 249 1.91 -0.32 -17.12
C ASN A 249 0.92 0.66 -16.47
N VAL A 250 1.36 1.46 -15.46
CA VAL A 250 0.57 2.54 -14.86
C VAL A 250 1.17 3.88 -15.31
N ILE A 251 0.37 4.64 -16.04
CA ILE A 251 0.79 5.88 -16.68
C ILE A 251 -0.01 7.08 -16.17
N ASP A 252 0.57 8.27 -16.30
CA ASP A 252 -0.12 9.49 -15.97
C ASP A 252 -1.20 9.82 -16.98
N ARG A 253 -2.28 10.47 -16.52
CA ARG A 253 -3.41 10.82 -17.38
C ARG A 253 -3.01 11.83 -18.44
N PHE A 254 -3.53 11.61 -19.64
CA PHE A 254 -3.48 12.56 -20.75
C PHE A 254 -4.86 12.65 -21.42
N PRO A 255 -5.16 13.73 -22.18
CA PRO A 255 -6.41 13.86 -22.92
C PRO A 255 -6.56 12.75 -23.96
N LEU A 256 -7.61 11.92 -23.80
CA LEU A 256 -7.89 10.84 -24.73
C LEU A 256 -8.62 11.39 -25.97
N PRO A 257 -8.11 11.20 -27.19
CA PRO A 257 -8.79 11.63 -28.42
C PRO A 257 -10.20 11.06 -28.52
N ALA A 258 -11.18 11.87 -28.92
CA ALA A 258 -12.57 11.43 -29.09
C ALA A 258 -12.73 10.37 -30.19
N THR A 259 -11.79 10.32 -31.13
CA THR A 259 -11.74 9.35 -32.23
C THR A 259 -11.33 7.94 -31.79
N TRP A 260 -10.75 7.78 -30.60
CA TRP A 260 -10.41 6.48 -30.10
C TRP A 260 -11.67 5.71 -29.69
N GLU A 261 -11.69 4.42 -29.96
CA GLU A 261 -12.80 3.57 -29.56
C GLU A 261 -12.92 3.47 -28.04
N ARG A 262 -14.16 3.45 -27.52
CA ARG A 262 -14.47 3.28 -26.09
C ARG A 262 -15.13 1.95 -25.86
N TYR A 263 -14.82 1.35 -24.73
CA TYR A 263 -15.38 0.07 -24.25
C TYR A 263 -15.65 0.16 -22.77
N LEU A 264 -16.68 -0.57 -22.33
CA LEU A 264 -16.85 -0.90 -20.92
C LEU A 264 -16.57 -2.39 -20.72
N CYS A 265 -15.93 -2.74 -19.63
CA CYS A 265 -15.72 -4.12 -19.24
C CYS A 265 -16.10 -4.30 -17.79
N ILE A 266 -16.93 -5.30 -17.48
CA ILE A 266 -17.58 -5.42 -16.18
C ILE A 266 -17.46 -6.84 -15.68
N ASP A 267 -17.03 -6.98 -14.43
CA ASP A 267 -17.17 -8.17 -13.60
C ASP A 267 -18.18 -7.89 -12.51
N PHE A 268 -19.24 -8.74 -12.40
CA PHE A 268 -20.32 -8.53 -11.45
C PHE A 268 -19.95 -9.02 -10.05
N GLY A 269 -20.30 -8.25 -9.03
CA GLY A 269 -20.18 -8.60 -7.63
C GLY A 269 -21.13 -7.79 -6.76
N PHE A 270 -21.38 -8.28 -5.53
CA PHE A 270 -22.09 -7.56 -4.49
C PHE A 270 -21.34 -7.65 -3.15
N VAL A 271 -21.15 -8.84 -2.60
CA VAL A 271 -20.28 -9.09 -1.45
C VAL A 271 -18.81 -8.99 -1.89
N ASN A 272 -18.52 -9.56 -3.04
CA ASN A 272 -17.29 -9.32 -3.78
C ASN A 272 -17.40 -8.03 -4.58
N PRO A 273 -16.29 -7.42 -4.98
CA PRO A 273 -16.31 -6.19 -5.76
C PRO A 273 -17.07 -6.33 -7.08
N PHE A 274 -17.91 -5.34 -7.36
CA PHE A 274 -18.32 -5.03 -8.72
C PHE A 274 -17.22 -4.20 -9.35
N VAL A 275 -16.65 -4.67 -10.44
CA VAL A 275 -15.58 -3.98 -11.15
C VAL A 275 -16.06 -3.54 -12.52
N CYS A 276 -15.95 -2.25 -12.81
CA CYS A 276 -16.25 -1.70 -14.13
C CYS A 276 -15.10 -0.82 -14.59
N GLY A 277 -14.45 -1.21 -15.68
CA GLY A 277 -13.38 -0.43 -16.33
C GLY A 277 -13.89 0.28 -17.58
N TRP A 278 -13.57 1.57 -17.69
CA TRP A 278 -13.69 2.34 -18.94
C TRP A 278 -12.39 2.24 -19.72
N TRP A 279 -12.47 1.71 -20.92
CA TRP A 279 -11.32 1.44 -21.75
C TRP A 279 -11.31 2.30 -23.02
N ALA A 280 -10.18 2.90 -23.32
CA ALA A 280 -9.90 3.52 -24.59
C ALA A 280 -8.97 2.61 -25.41
N ARG A 281 -9.27 2.40 -26.68
CA ARG A 281 -8.42 1.68 -27.61
C ARG A 281 -7.87 2.64 -28.65
N ASP A 282 -6.54 2.76 -28.71
CA ASP A 282 -5.86 3.62 -29.67
C ASP A 282 -5.80 2.96 -31.07
N PRO A 283 -5.38 3.69 -32.12
CA PRO A 283 -5.24 3.15 -33.49
C PRO A 283 -4.23 1.99 -33.58
N ASP A 284 -3.24 1.92 -32.69
CA ASP A 284 -2.24 0.86 -32.63
C ASP A 284 -2.73 -0.38 -31.86
N GLY A 285 -3.96 -0.32 -31.34
CA GLY A 285 -4.60 -1.41 -30.61
C GLY A 285 -4.24 -1.48 -29.13
N ARG A 286 -3.62 -0.43 -28.56
CA ARG A 286 -3.36 -0.35 -27.12
C ARG A 286 -4.64 -0.08 -26.35
N LEU A 287 -4.81 -0.77 -25.24
CA LEU A 287 -5.93 -0.63 -24.31
C LEU A 287 -5.48 0.16 -23.09
N ILE A 288 -6.21 1.22 -22.76
CA ILE A 288 -5.94 2.10 -21.64
C ILE A 288 -7.19 2.14 -20.76
N CYS A 289 -7.08 1.61 -19.53
CA CYS A 289 -8.12 1.80 -18.52
C CYS A 289 -8.02 3.23 -17.97
N TYR A 290 -8.98 4.07 -18.32
CA TYR A 290 -8.93 5.49 -17.96
C TYR A 290 -9.88 5.88 -16.81
N ARG A 291 -10.77 4.98 -16.41
CA ARG A 291 -11.66 5.11 -15.26
C ARG A 291 -12.05 3.73 -14.76
N GLU A 292 -12.21 3.59 -13.45
CA GLU A 292 -12.56 2.33 -12.80
C GLU A 292 -13.52 2.55 -11.62
N ILE A 293 -14.59 1.75 -11.55
CA ILE A 293 -15.37 1.49 -10.34
C ILE A 293 -14.90 0.14 -9.80
N TYR A 294 -14.60 0.10 -8.49
CA TYR A 294 -14.23 -1.11 -7.77
C TYR A 294 -14.86 -1.04 -6.37
N LEU A 295 -16.12 -1.48 -6.25
CA LEU A 295 -16.95 -1.27 -5.04
C LEU A 295 -17.73 -2.51 -4.67
N THR A 296 -17.90 -2.73 -3.36
CA THR A 296 -18.78 -3.76 -2.78
C THR A 296 -20.10 -3.19 -2.28
N GLN A 297 -21.01 -4.06 -1.88
CA GLN A 297 -22.26 -3.72 -1.17
C GLN A 297 -23.18 -2.74 -1.92
N LYS A 298 -23.18 -2.79 -3.26
CA LYS A 298 -23.99 -1.91 -4.10
C LYS A 298 -24.68 -2.71 -5.21
N LEU A 299 -25.95 -2.39 -5.47
CA LEU A 299 -26.75 -3.08 -6.47
C LEU A 299 -26.34 -2.72 -7.90
N VAL A 300 -26.51 -3.65 -8.83
CA VAL A 300 -26.18 -3.43 -10.26
C VAL A 300 -26.92 -2.24 -10.85
N GLU A 301 -28.16 -1.99 -10.45
CA GLU A 301 -28.95 -0.82 -10.88
C GLU A 301 -28.31 0.50 -10.45
N ASP A 302 -27.72 0.56 -9.26
CA ASP A 302 -27.07 1.77 -8.74
C ASP A 302 -25.70 1.96 -9.40
N HIS A 303 -24.97 0.88 -9.68
CA HIS A 303 -23.78 0.94 -10.52
C HIS A 303 -24.11 1.45 -11.93
N ALA A 304 -25.24 1.04 -12.52
CA ALA A 304 -25.67 1.54 -13.83
C ALA A 304 -25.95 3.05 -13.81
N LYS A 305 -26.54 3.58 -12.73
CA LYS A 305 -26.71 5.03 -12.54
C LYS A 305 -25.37 5.75 -12.46
N ASP A 306 -24.41 5.20 -11.70
CA ASP A 306 -23.07 5.75 -11.63
C ASP A 306 -22.33 5.71 -12.96
N ILE A 307 -22.42 4.62 -13.71
CA ILE A 307 -21.84 4.51 -15.04
C ILE A 307 -22.37 5.61 -15.95
N LYS A 308 -23.68 5.86 -15.97
CA LYS A 308 -24.27 6.98 -16.75
C LYS A 308 -23.76 8.34 -16.28
N ARG A 309 -23.76 8.58 -14.97
CA ARG A 309 -23.34 9.84 -14.37
C ARG A 309 -21.87 10.14 -14.66
N LEU A 310 -21.01 9.15 -14.56
CA LEU A 310 -19.56 9.28 -14.78
C LEU A 310 -19.20 9.40 -16.25
N SER A 311 -19.92 8.71 -17.13
CA SER A 311 -19.70 8.75 -18.58
C SER A 311 -20.24 10.01 -19.22
N ARG A 312 -21.31 10.59 -18.70
CA ARG A 312 -21.99 11.79 -19.25
C ARG A 312 -22.28 11.69 -20.77
N TRP A 313 -22.65 10.50 -21.24
CA TRP A 313 -22.92 10.27 -22.66
C TRP A 313 -23.94 11.25 -23.23
N GLY A 314 -23.64 11.80 -24.41
CA GLY A 314 -24.48 12.79 -25.08
C GLY A 314 -24.47 14.19 -24.47
N GLN A 315 -23.64 14.45 -23.46
CA GLN A 315 -23.42 15.75 -22.86
C GLN A 315 -22.09 16.36 -23.32
N ASP A 316 -22.00 17.69 -23.28
CA ASP A 316 -20.75 18.38 -23.59
C ASP A 316 -19.61 17.96 -22.63
N GLY A 317 -18.47 17.61 -23.19
CA GLY A 317 -17.32 17.08 -22.44
C GLY A 317 -17.55 15.68 -21.84
N GLY A 318 -18.61 14.95 -22.23
CA GLY A 318 -18.83 13.56 -21.84
C GLY A 318 -18.03 12.57 -22.68
N ASP A 319 -17.95 11.32 -22.21
CA ASP A 319 -17.30 10.25 -22.96
C ASP A 319 -18.10 9.92 -24.24
N PRO A 320 -17.45 9.48 -25.33
CA PRO A 320 -18.13 8.83 -26.44
C PRO A 320 -18.88 7.59 -25.99
N LEU A 321 -19.98 7.25 -26.66
CA LEU A 321 -20.67 6.00 -26.39
C LEU A 321 -19.74 4.80 -26.57
N PRO A 322 -19.79 3.80 -25.67
CA PRO A 322 -18.97 2.62 -25.81
C PRO A 322 -19.39 1.82 -27.03
N ARG A 323 -18.42 1.36 -27.80
CA ARG A 323 -18.66 0.49 -28.97
C ARG A 323 -19.20 -0.87 -28.53
N GLU A 324 -18.76 -1.37 -27.40
CA GLU A 324 -19.25 -2.59 -26.78
C GLU A 324 -19.16 -2.48 -25.24
N ILE A 325 -20.08 -3.17 -24.58
CA ILE A 325 -20.06 -3.40 -23.12
C ILE A 325 -19.86 -4.91 -22.93
N ILE A 326 -18.73 -5.30 -22.39
CA ILE A 326 -18.34 -6.69 -22.19
C ILE A 326 -18.57 -7.02 -20.71
N CYS A 327 -19.34 -8.05 -20.41
CA CYS A 327 -19.69 -8.42 -19.04
C CYS A 327 -19.45 -9.89 -18.79
N ASP A 328 -19.30 -10.25 -17.53
CA ASP A 328 -19.42 -11.64 -17.08
C ASP A 328 -20.74 -12.27 -17.55
N HIS A 329 -20.84 -13.59 -17.48
CA HIS A 329 -22.00 -14.38 -17.98
C HIS A 329 -23.23 -14.31 -17.08
N ASP A 330 -23.19 -13.60 -15.96
CA ASP A 330 -24.36 -13.42 -15.10
C ASP A 330 -25.51 -12.81 -15.90
N ALA A 331 -26.50 -13.65 -16.19
CA ALA A 331 -27.64 -13.27 -17.03
C ALA A 331 -28.54 -12.22 -16.34
N GLU A 332 -28.73 -12.32 -15.03
CA GLU A 332 -29.55 -11.39 -14.26
C GLU A 332 -28.89 -10.02 -14.14
N GLY A 333 -27.59 -10.00 -13.79
CA GLY A 333 -26.79 -8.77 -13.74
C GLY A 333 -26.74 -8.06 -15.09
N ARG A 334 -26.55 -8.80 -16.19
CA ARG A 334 -26.54 -8.25 -17.54
C ARG A 334 -27.90 -7.66 -17.94
N GLN A 335 -29.00 -8.37 -17.70
CA GLN A 335 -30.34 -7.89 -18.00
C GLN A 335 -30.69 -6.62 -17.22
N THR A 336 -30.30 -6.56 -15.94
CA THR A 336 -30.49 -5.38 -15.10
C THR A 336 -29.67 -4.21 -15.63
N LEU A 337 -28.39 -4.44 -15.95
CA LEU A 337 -27.51 -3.44 -16.51
C LEU A 337 -28.02 -2.88 -17.83
N GLU A 338 -28.45 -3.76 -18.77
CA GLU A 338 -29.01 -3.38 -20.10
C GLU A 338 -30.26 -2.54 -19.95
N ARG A 339 -31.17 -2.92 -19.04
CA ARG A 339 -32.41 -2.17 -18.75
C ARG A 339 -32.07 -0.75 -18.28
N HIS A 340 -31.10 -0.61 -17.37
CA HIS A 340 -30.79 0.68 -16.78
C HIS A 340 -29.88 1.52 -17.67
N LEU A 341 -28.97 0.93 -18.44
CA LEU A 341 -28.11 1.67 -19.37
C LEU A 341 -28.82 2.05 -20.68
N GLY A 342 -29.75 1.19 -21.13
CA GLY A 342 -30.34 1.29 -22.47
C GLY A 342 -29.39 0.83 -23.59
N LEU A 343 -28.37 0.06 -23.25
CA LEU A 343 -27.32 -0.43 -24.14
C LEU A 343 -27.19 -1.96 -24.00
N ILE A 344 -26.89 -2.63 -25.11
CA ILE A 344 -26.74 -4.10 -25.14
C ILE A 344 -25.35 -4.48 -24.63
N THR A 345 -25.30 -5.56 -23.84
CA THR A 345 -24.04 -6.14 -23.35
C THR A 345 -23.65 -7.39 -24.15
N ARG A 346 -22.36 -7.71 -24.12
CA ARG A 346 -21.82 -8.95 -24.69
C ARG A 346 -21.21 -9.83 -23.59
N PRO A 347 -21.45 -11.15 -23.61
CA PRO A 347 -20.81 -12.05 -22.68
C PRO A 347 -19.31 -12.14 -22.96
N ALA A 348 -18.51 -12.14 -21.87
CA ALA A 348 -17.06 -12.23 -21.93
C ALA A 348 -16.59 -13.64 -22.33
N TYR A 349 -15.39 -13.74 -22.90
CA TYR A 349 -14.71 -15.02 -23.09
C TYR A 349 -14.06 -15.46 -21.77
N LYS A 350 -14.41 -16.66 -21.28
CA LYS A 350 -14.08 -17.11 -19.91
C LYS A 350 -12.90 -18.07 -19.77
N ALA A 351 -12.21 -18.46 -20.85
CA ALA A 351 -11.08 -19.35 -20.73
C ALA A 351 -9.97 -18.70 -19.89
N VAL A 352 -9.70 -19.26 -18.72
CA VAL A 352 -8.80 -18.63 -17.72
C VAL A 352 -7.36 -18.71 -18.19
N SER A 353 -6.86 -19.91 -18.53
CA SER A 353 -5.44 -20.11 -18.91
C SER A 353 -5.05 -19.30 -20.16
N GLU A 354 -5.85 -19.39 -21.22
CA GLU A 354 -5.64 -18.64 -22.47
C GLU A 354 -5.74 -17.12 -22.23
N GLY A 355 -6.70 -16.71 -21.41
CA GLY A 355 -6.87 -15.30 -21.04
C GLY A 355 -5.70 -14.74 -20.25
N ILE A 356 -5.16 -15.51 -19.31
CA ILE A 356 -3.94 -15.13 -18.56
C ILE A 356 -2.75 -14.95 -19.51
N GLN A 357 -2.54 -15.90 -20.43
CA GLN A 357 -1.46 -15.80 -21.42
C GLN A 357 -1.61 -14.58 -22.32
N ALA A 358 -2.84 -14.28 -22.75
CA ALA A 358 -3.12 -13.10 -23.57
C ALA A 358 -2.84 -11.80 -22.82
N VAL A 359 -3.25 -11.68 -21.53
CA VAL A 359 -2.94 -10.53 -20.69
C VAL A 359 -1.44 -10.41 -20.47
N ALA A 360 -0.74 -11.50 -20.13
CA ALA A 360 0.71 -11.50 -19.95
C ALA A 360 1.46 -11.00 -21.22
N ALA A 361 0.98 -11.36 -22.40
CA ALA A 361 1.57 -10.94 -23.67
C ALA A 361 1.41 -9.42 -23.90
N VAL A 362 0.25 -8.85 -23.59
CA VAL A 362 -0.03 -7.41 -23.83
C VAL A 362 0.52 -6.49 -22.72
N LEU A 363 0.85 -7.04 -21.55
CA LEU A 363 1.54 -6.31 -20.48
C LEU A 363 3.01 -6.07 -20.79
N LYS A 364 3.64 -6.93 -21.57
CA LYS A 364 5.04 -6.77 -21.98
C LYS A 364 5.20 -5.68 -23.02
N PRO A 365 6.39 -5.05 -23.09
CA PRO A 365 6.68 -4.08 -24.15
C PRO A 365 6.52 -4.71 -25.53
N ALA A 366 5.82 -4.02 -26.43
CA ALA A 366 5.77 -4.36 -27.85
C ALA A 366 7.04 -3.86 -28.58
N GLY A 367 7.11 -4.01 -29.92
CA GLY A 367 8.26 -3.60 -30.70
C GLY A 367 8.62 -2.12 -30.65
N ASP A 368 7.70 -1.27 -30.18
CA ASP A 368 7.90 0.17 -29.95
C ASP A 368 8.32 0.49 -28.48
N GLY A 369 8.60 -0.54 -27.67
CA GLY A 369 8.99 -0.40 -26.26
C GLY A 369 7.85 -0.10 -25.29
N ARG A 370 6.59 0.01 -25.76
CA ARG A 370 5.43 0.31 -24.91
C ARG A 370 4.53 -0.92 -24.74
N PRO A 371 3.92 -1.12 -23.55
CA PRO A 371 2.93 -2.18 -23.39
C PRO A 371 1.65 -1.86 -24.17
N ARG A 372 0.88 -2.90 -24.46
CA ARG A 372 -0.43 -2.75 -25.09
C ARG A 372 -1.59 -2.72 -24.09
N LEU A 373 -1.33 -2.95 -22.81
CA LEU A 373 -2.31 -2.83 -21.73
C LEU A 373 -1.75 -1.89 -20.66
N MET A 374 -2.47 -0.80 -20.42
CA MET A 374 -2.07 0.26 -19.49
C MET A 374 -3.26 0.75 -18.65
N TYR A 375 -2.96 1.36 -17.53
CA TYR A 375 -3.92 1.94 -16.60
C TYR A 375 -3.53 3.37 -16.28
N PHE A 376 -4.49 4.30 -16.23
CA PHE A 376 -4.20 5.61 -15.66
C PHE A 376 -4.03 5.50 -14.15
N ARG A 377 -3.05 6.22 -13.61
CA ARG A 377 -2.73 6.24 -12.17
C ARG A 377 -3.93 6.64 -11.32
N ASP A 378 -4.75 7.52 -11.82
CA ASP A 378 -5.95 8.06 -11.21
C ASP A 378 -7.25 7.48 -11.80
N ALA A 379 -7.20 6.26 -12.33
CA ALA A 379 -8.38 5.62 -12.93
C ALA A 379 -9.48 5.31 -11.90
N LEU A 380 -9.12 4.95 -10.68
CA LEU A 380 -10.07 4.63 -9.62
C LEU A 380 -10.91 5.85 -9.24
N VAL A 381 -12.24 5.71 -9.33
CA VAL A 381 -13.19 6.81 -9.04
C VAL A 381 -13.31 7.05 -7.54
N GLU A 382 -13.43 5.97 -6.79
CA GLU A 382 -13.62 5.99 -5.33
C GLU A 382 -13.03 4.72 -4.72
N ARG A 383 -12.36 4.86 -3.58
CA ARG A 383 -11.79 3.73 -2.85
C ARG A 383 -12.82 3.11 -1.94
N ASP A 384 -13.03 1.81 -2.03
CA ASP A 384 -13.89 1.05 -1.13
C ASP A 384 -13.25 0.98 0.28
N ARG A 385 -13.96 1.56 1.27
CA ARG A 385 -13.45 1.65 2.65
C ARG A 385 -13.45 0.30 3.37
N ASP A 386 -14.41 -0.56 3.07
CA ASP A 386 -14.52 -1.88 3.70
C ASP A 386 -13.42 -2.81 3.20
N LEU A 387 -13.11 -2.78 1.91
CA LEU A 387 -11.98 -3.51 1.34
C LEU A 387 -10.66 -3.00 1.90
N ALA A 388 -10.46 -1.68 1.93
CA ALA A 388 -9.25 -1.06 2.48
C ALA A 388 -9.05 -1.44 3.95
N ALA A 389 -10.10 -1.41 4.77
CA ALA A 389 -10.04 -1.80 6.18
C ALA A 389 -9.67 -3.29 6.36
N ARG A 390 -10.05 -4.15 5.41
CA ARG A 390 -9.69 -5.58 5.37
C ARG A 390 -8.35 -5.85 4.70
N LYS A 391 -7.60 -4.84 4.28
CA LYS A 391 -6.34 -4.95 3.52
C LYS A 391 -6.48 -5.74 2.21
N LYS A 392 -7.64 -5.66 1.59
CA LYS A 392 -7.91 -6.24 0.28
C LYS A 392 -7.64 -5.22 -0.83
N PRO A 393 -7.33 -5.68 -2.06
CA PRO A 393 -7.24 -4.78 -3.20
C PRO A 393 -8.49 -3.92 -3.36
N THR A 394 -8.30 -2.66 -3.72
CA THR A 394 -9.37 -1.68 -3.95
C THR A 394 -9.43 -1.20 -5.39
N CYS A 395 -8.55 -1.71 -6.24
CA CYS A 395 -8.53 -1.47 -7.68
C CYS A 395 -7.77 -2.59 -8.40
N THR A 396 -7.96 -2.69 -9.70
CA THR A 396 -7.31 -3.70 -10.56
C THR A 396 -5.78 -3.63 -10.49
N VAL A 397 -5.20 -2.44 -10.39
CA VAL A 397 -3.73 -2.28 -10.29
C VAL A 397 -3.16 -2.92 -9.02
N GLU A 398 -3.90 -2.90 -7.92
CA GLU A 398 -3.48 -3.55 -6.66
C GLU A 398 -3.59 -5.08 -6.74
N GLU A 399 -4.55 -5.62 -7.50
CA GLU A 399 -4.70 -7.06 -7.67
C GLU A 399 -3.51 -7.71 -8.40
N TYR A 400 -2.86 -7.02 -9.33
CA TYR A 400 -1.69 -7.57 -10.03
C TYR A 400 -0.59 -8.05 -9.08
N ASP A 401 -0.45 -7.42 -7.93
CA ASP A 401 0.57 -7.77 -6.94
C ASP A 401 0.13 -8.90 -5.99
N THR A 402 -1.17 -9.18 -5.91
CA THR A 402 -1.77 -10.19 -5.03
C THR A 402 -2.31 -11.39 -5.77
N TYR A 403 -2.45 -11.32 -7.10
CA TYR A 403 -2.96 -12.41 -7.93
C TYR A 403 -1.90 -13.49 -8.13
N ILE A 404 -2.04 -14.59 -7.38
CA ILE A 404 -1.06 -15.67 -7.28
C ILE A 404 -1.61 -16.99 -7.80
N TRP A 405 -0.71 -17.85 -8.26
CA TRP A 405 -1.05 -19.23 -8.59
C TRP A 405 -1.46 -20.01 -7.35
N ARG A 406 -2.44 -20.89 -7.49
CA ARG A 406 -2.91 -21.75 -6.42
C ARG A 406 -1.83 -22.72 -5.99
N GLN A 407 -1.45 -22.69 -4.72
CA GLN A 407 -0.48 -23.63 -4.15
C GLN A 407 -1.20 -24.88 -3.64
N GLY A 408 -0.73 -26.05 -4.06
CA GLY A 408 -1.19 -27.34 -3.54
C GLY A 408 -0.45 -27.75 -2.27
N PRO A 409 -0.97 -28.72 -1.49
CA PRO A 409 -0.35 -29.15 -0.23
C PRO A 409 1.07 -29.75 -0.38
N ASN A 410 1.54 -30.03 -1.58
CA ASN A 410 2.87 -30.58 -1.88
C ASN A 410 3.75 -29.66 -2.76
N VAL A 411 3.59 -28.33 -2.65
CA VAL A 411 4.43 -27.33 -3.37
C VAL A 411 4.34 -27.43 -4.91
N THR A 412 3.47 -28.23 -5.48
CA THR A 412 3.20 -28.21 -6.92
C THR A 412 2.29 -27.01 -7.23
N VAL A 413 2.84 -26.02 -7.93
CA VAL A 413 2.05 -24.91 -8.49
C VAL A 413 1.02 -25.52 -9.43
N LYS A 414 -0.28 -25.36 -9.13
CA LYS A 414 -1.32 -25.71 -10.08
C LYS A 414 -1.42 -24.60 -11.12
N ASP A 415 -1.65 -24.96 -12.38
CA ASP A 415 -1.86 -24.01 -13.49
C ASP A 415 -3.18 -23.24 -13.39
N GLU A 416 -3.72 -23.10 -12.17
CA GLU A 416 -4.94 -22.34 -11.86
C GLU A 416 -4.60 -21.26 -10.85
N PRO A 417 -5.00 -20.00 -11.09
CA PRO A 417 -4.83 -18.94 -10.12
C PRO A 417 -5.73 -19.14 -8.91
N ASN A 418 -5.36 -18.52 -7.78
CA ASN A 418 -6.23 -18.43 -6.62
C ASN A 418 -7.43 -17.55 -6.99
N LYS A 419 -8.66 -18.07 -6.74
CA LYS A 419 -9.89 -17.34 -6.98
C LYS A 419 -10.27 -16.45 -5.78
N GLU A 420 -9.33 -15.65 -5.36
CA GLU A 420 -9.50 -14.71 -4.27
C GLU A 420 -8.94 -13.36 -4.73
N ASP A 421 -9.76 -12.32 -4.60
CA ASP A 421 -9.40 -10.96 -5.00
C ASP A 421 -8.90 -10.87 -6.46
N ASP A 422 -9.68 -11.44 -7.42
CA ASP A 422 -9.33 -11.58 -8.84
C ASP A 422 -10.31 -10.88 -9.81
N HIS A 423 -11.17 -10.01 -9.30
CA HIS A 423 -12.26 -9.37 -10.07
C HIS A 423 -11.75 -8.38 -11.12
N GLY A 424 -10.73 -7.59 -10.80
CA GLY A 424 -10.04 -6.73 -11.76
C GLY A 424 -9.19 -7.52 -12.75
N MET A 425 -8.65 -8.66 -12.33
CA MET A 425 -7.96 -9.59 -13.24
C MET A 425 -8.93 -10.21 -14.23
N ASP A 426 -10.14 -10.58 -13.79
CA ASP A 426 -11.19 -11.10 -14.64
C ASP A 426 -11.66 -10.05 -15.64
N MET A 427 -11.92 -8.82 -15.19
CA MET A 427 -12.24 -7.70 -16.07
C MET A 427 -11.13 -7.45 -17.11
N SER A 428 -9.86 -7.45 -16.70
CA SER A 428 -8.72 -7.28 -17.60
C SER A 428 -8.60 -8.43 -18.62
N ARG A 429 -8.87 -9.65 -18.19
CA ARG A 429 -8.94 -10.83 -19.08
C ARG A 429 -10.06 -10.70 -20.11
N TYR A 430 -11.22 -10.25 -19.70
CA TYR A 430 -12.37 -10.12 -20.60
C TYR A 430 -12.10 -9.12 -21.72
N ILE A 431 -11.58 -7.95 -21.40
CA ILE A 431 -11.28 -6.94 -22.43
C ILE A 431 -10.15 -7.38 -23.35
N VAL A 432 -9.08 -7.98 -22.82
CA VAL A 432 -7.94 -8.45 -23.62
C VAL A 432 -8.36 -9.61 -24.52
N ALA A 433 -9.11 -10.58 -23.98
CA ALA A 433 -9.59 -11.73 -24.75
C ALA A 433 -10.48 -11.31 -25.92
N ARG A 434 -11.24 -10.22 -25.78
CA ARG A 434 -12.07 -9.66 -26.87
C ARG A 434 -11.26 -9.34 -28.12
N PHE A 435 -10.02 -8.92 -27.97
CA PHE A 435 -9.15 -8.50 -29.07
C PHE A 435 -8.08 -9.51 -29.46
N SER A 436 -7.67 -10.38 -28.51
CA SER A 436 -6.55 -11.29 -28.71
C SER A 436 -6.97 -12.73 -29.01
N LEU A 437 -8.15 -13.19 -28.54
CA LEU A 437 -8.53 -14.61 -28.56
C LEU A 437 -9.77 -14.94 -29.40
N ARG A 438 -10.47 -13.95 -29.97
CA ARG A 438 -11.60 -14.28 -30.85
C ARG A 438 -11.12 -14.82 -32.20
N PRO A 439 -11.74 -15.92 -32.70
CA PRO A 439 -11.65 -16.26 -34.10
C PRO A 439 -12.15 -15.07 -34.92
N THR A 440 -11.44 -14.73 -35.96
CA THR A 440 -11.91 -13.83 -37.03
C THR A 440 -13.35 -14.19 -37.35
N ASP A 441 -14.28 -13.23 -37.26
CA ASP A 441 -15.67 -13.43 -37.69
C ASP A 441 -15.67 -14.04 -39.07
N VAL A 442 -16.06 -15.31 -39.17
CA VAL A 442 -16.36 -15.96 -40.45
C VAL A 442 -17.61 -15.23 -40.95
N ARG A 443 -17.41 -14.28 -41.86
CA ARG A 443 -18.54 -13.70 -42.59
C ARG A 443 -19.17 -14.81 -43.44
N TYR A 444 -20.24 -15.38 -42.95
CA TYR A 444 -21.13 -16.13 -43.82
C TYR A 444 -21.73 -15.17 -44.83
N SER A 445 -21.15 -15.12 -46.00
CA SER A 445 -21.79 -14.53 -47.18
C SER A 445 -22.96 -15.43 -47.52
N SER A 446 -24.16 -15.06 -47.08
CA SER A 446 -25.41 -15.65 -47.61
C SER A 446 -25.55 -15.19 -49.05
N ARG A 447 -25.04 -15.97 -50.00
CA ARG A 447 -25.59 -15.94 -51.37
C ARG A 447 -26.94 -16.65 -51.34
N ILE A 448 -27.98 -15.84 -51.35
CA ILE A 448 -29.31 -16.32 -51.68
C ILE A 448 -29.32 -16.48 -53.21
N TYR A 449 -29.61 -17.69 -53.68
CA TYR A 449 -30.07 -17.97 -55.01
C TYR A 449 -31.60 -17.82 -55.05
#